data_49b9c5bdaf27fd9edac7301c2187fb23
#
_entry.id   49b9c5bdaf27fd9edac7301c2187fb23
#
_cell.length_a   1.000
_cell.length_b   1.000
_cell.length_c   1.000
_cell.angle_alpha   90.00
_cell.angle_beta   90.00
_cell.angle_gamma   90.00
#
_symmetry.space_group_name_H-M   'P 1'
#
loop_
_entity.id
_entity.type
_entity.pdbx_description
1 polymer ?
#
loop_
_entity_poly.entity_id
_entity_poly.type
_entity_poly.pdbx_seq_one_letter_code
_entity_poly.pdbx_strand_id
1 'polypeptide(L)'
;MVIFLMASFSVLSLAQLPNHLREYPLADRKASGDLVAPIFNGWTPNADGSVTMLFGFANRNRKEIVDIPLGPNNFIEPAQFDGAQPTHFPVYNRGGFIGINERGAFAVTVPADMAGTEVVWTIKNAGYEYSVPGRATSTTYEMSDGERALGTLAPAIRFERDGPESTSREGIRADRVTTSVGNPVTLSAYIQDRGNRADYPEQSKLLFYPLTTDWVMHQGPVAPDFERSLVLDIDREAEGVTQLGAEDWIHVETRATFSEPGSYIIRLRVSNFAAPDSRFDNMCCWSNAYVPVTVTQ
;
A
#
# COMPACT_ATOMS: atom_id res chain seq x y z
N MET A 1 -13.87 70.99 -21.50
CA MET A 1 -13.60 69.94 -20.50
C MET A 1 -14.00 68.58 -21.14
N VAL A 2 -13.05 67.88 -21.73
CA VAL A 2 -13.29 66.61 -22.45
C VAL A 2 -12.96 65.48 -21.49
N ILE A 3 -13.96 64.67 -21.13
CA ILE A 3 -13.80 63.51 -20.26
C ILE A 3 -13.43 62.31 -21.12
N PHE A 4 -12.19 61.78 -20.96
CA PHE A 4 -11.76 60.54 -21.57
C PHE A 4 -12.25 59.38 -20.72
N LEU A 5 -13.21 58.61 -21.25
CA LEU A 5 -13.65 57.34 -20.66
C LEU A 5 -12.64 56.24 -21.05
N MET A 6 -11.77 55.82 -20.13
CA MET A 6 -10.93 54.62 -20.31
C MET A 6 -11.79 53.38 -20.07
N ALA A 7 -12.12 52.69 -21.14
CA ALA A 7 -12.71 51.36 -21.06
C ALA A 7 -11.63 50.34 -20.76
N SER A 8 -11.61 49.80 -19.52
CA SER A 8 -10.75 48.70 -19.12
C SER A 8 -11.29 47.39 -19.70
N PHE A 9 -10.66 46.87 -20.74
CA PHE A 9 -10.91 45.52 -21.23
C PHE A 9 -10.21 44.55 -20.29
N SER A 10 -10.97 43.89 -19.44
CA SER A 10 -10.49 42.70 -18.69
C SER A 10 -10.34 41.55 -19.69
N VAL A 11 -9.14 41.27 -20.10
CA VAL A 11 -8.81 40.03 -20.82
C VAL A 11 -8.94 38.90 -19.84
N LEU A 12 -10.03 38.13 -19.91
CA LEU A 12 -10.15 36.85 -19.23
C LEU A 12 -9.08 35.92 -19.82
N SER A 13 -7.94 35.85 -19.18
CA SER A 13 -6.90 34.86 -19.47
C SER A 13 -7.43 33.48 -19.06
N LEU A 14 -8.01 32.76 -20.00
CA LEU A 14 -8.30 31.35 -19.84
C LEU A 14 -6.96 30.60 -19.88
N ALA A 15 -6.42 30.30 -18.72
CA ALA A 15 -5.28 29.42 -18.60
C ALA A 15 -5.69 28.02 -19.08
N GLN A 16 -5.48 27.73 -20.35
CA GLN A 16 -5.76 26.41 -20.93
C GLN A 16 -4.52 25.54 -20.78
N LEU A 17 -4.70 24.40 -20.15
CA LEU A 17 -3.67 23.38 -20.14
C LEU A 17 -3.33 22.97 -21.59
N PRO A 18 -2.03 22.77 -21.91
CA PRO A 18 -1.60 22.20 -23.19
C PRO A 18 -2.33 20.88 -23.49
N ASN A 19 -2.59 20.59 -24.76
CA ASN A 19 -3.39 19.43 -25.14
C ASN A 19 -2.87 18.10 -24.57
N HIS A 20 -1.54 17.91 -24.50
CA HIS A 20 -0.92 16.73 -23.91
C HIS A 20 -1.11 16.59 -22.40
N LEU A 21 -1.49 17.68 -21.71
CA LEU A 21 -1.82 17.67 -20.29
C LEU A 21 -3.32 17.58 -20.03
N ARG A 22 -4.17 17.78 -21.05
CA ARG A 22 -5.63 17.74 -20.91
C ARG A 22 -6.15 16.31 -20.76
N GLU A 23 -5.46 15.35 -21.35
CA GLU A 23 -5.84 13.93 -21.25
C GLU A 23 -5.30 13.26 -19.99
N TYR A 24 -4.37 13.89 -19.30
CA TYR A 24 -3.76 13.37 -18.09
C TYR A 24 -3.61 14.48 -17.04
N PRO A 25 -3.97 14.25 -15.82
CA PRO A 25 -4.73 13.19 -15.13
C PRO A 25 -6.25 13.42 -15.16
N LEU A 26 -6.72 14.38 -15.95
CA LEU A 26 -8.11 14.85 -15.99
C LEU A 26 -9.01 14.00 -16.90
N ALA A 27 -8.43 13.10 -17.70
CA ALA A 27 -9.20 12.19 -18.53
C ALA A 27 -9.98 11.17 -17.70
N ASP A 28 -11.16 10.79 -18.19
CA ASP A 28 -11.94 9.72 -17.59
C ASP A 28 -11.14 8.42 -17.57
N ARG A 29 -11.29 7.68 -16.48
CA ARG A 29 -10.67 6.37 -16.31
C ARG A 29 -11.21 5.37 -17.34
N LYS A 30 -10.34 4.67 -18.03
CA LYS A 30 -10.71 3.63 -19.00
C LYS A 30 -11.12 2.33 -18.31
N ALA A 31 -11.86 1.48 -19.01
CA ALA A 31 -12.13 0.13 -18.50
C ALA A 31 -10.84 -0.71 -18.49
N SER A 32 -10.03 -0.58 -19.55
CA SER A 32 -8.73 -1.24 -19.75
C SER A 32 -7.81 -0.36 -20.60
N GLY A 33 -6.51 -0.67 -20.61
CA GLY A 33 -5.50 0.10 -21.34
C GLY A 33 -5.22 1.48 -20.76
N ASP A 34 -5.55 1.71 -19.48
CA ASP A 34 -5.15 2.88 -18.72
C ASP A 34 -3.85 2.58 -17.93
N LEU A 35 -3.25 3.61 -17.38
CA LEU A 35 -1.95 3.52 -16.73
C LEU A 35 -2.03 3.00 -15.29
N VAL A 36 -0.90 2.45 -14.83
CA VAL A 36 -0.54 2.26 -13.43
C VAL A 36 0.53 3.29 -13.09
N ALA A 37 0.29 4.07 -12.04
CA ALA A 37 1.24 5.08 -11.58
C ALA A 37 1.85 4.69 -10.23
N PRO A 38 3.18 4.78 -10.06
CA PRO A 38 3.82 4.65 -8.76
C PRO A 38 3.51 5.86 -7.89
N ILE A 39 3.47 5.65 -6.58
CA ILE A 39 3.18 6.70 -5.58
C ILE A 39 4.20 6.59 -4.44
N PHE A 40 4.77 7.70 -4.02
CA PHE A 40 5.50 7.77 -2.76
C PHE A 40 4.54 8.11 -1.64
N ASN A 41 4.43 7.23 -0.66
CA ASN A 41 3.48 7.40 0.44
C ASN A 41 4.06 8.10 1.65
N GLY A 42 5.38 8.03 1.82
CA GLY A 42 6.06 8.66 2.93
C GLY A 42 7.26 7.86 3.42
N TRP A 43 7.82 8.32 4.52
CA TRP A 43 8.99 7.71 5.14
C TRP A 43 8.88 7.74 6.67
N THR A 44 9.64 6.88 7.32
CA THR A 44 9.76 6.83 8.77
C THR A 44 11.22 6.67 9.18
N PRO A 45 11.68 7.40 10.21
CA PRO A 45 13.01 7.17 10.77
C PRO A 45 13.01 5.88 11.60
N ASN A 46 14.11 5.15 11.57
CA ASN A 46 14.35 4.00 12.42
C ASN A 46 15.33 4.35 13.54
N ALA A 47 15.29 3.58 14.64
CA ALA A 47 16.12 3.84 15.82
C ALA A 47 17.64 3.73 15.56
N ASP A 48 18.04 2.97 14.54
CA ASP A 48 19.43 2.79 14.12
C ASP A 48 19.93 3.88 13.15
N GLY A 49 19.11 4.90 12.88
CA GLY A 49 19.41 5.99 11.97
C GLY A 49 19.13 5.68 10.49
N SER A 50 18.71 4.47 10.16
CA SER A 50 18.18 4.16 8.82
C SER A 50 16.82 4.81 8.62
N VAL A 51 16.35 4.87 7.37
CA VAL A 51 15.03 5.39 7.03
C VAL A 51 14.28 4.39 6.15
N THR A 52 13.02 4.15 6.47
CA THR A 52 12.17 3.29 5.66
C THR A 52 11.22 4.14 4.82
N MET A 53 11.29 3.98 3.50
CA MET A 53 10.48 4.67 2.51
C MET A 53 9.35 3.76 2.03
N LEU A 54 8.12 4.26 2.04
CA LEU A 54 6.94 3.49 1.69
C LEU A 54 6.39 3.94 0.33
N PHE A 55 6.10 2.96 -0.51
CA PHE A 55 5.57 3.17 -1.85
C PHE A 55 4.24 2.46 -2.04
N GLY A 56 3.43 3.04 -2.87
CA GLY A 56 2.16 2.51 -3.31
C GLY A 56 1.96 2.75 -4.80
N PHE A 57 0.77 2.44 -5.29
CA PHE A 57 0.43 2.67 -6.69
C PHE A 57 -1.03 3.04 -6.87
N ALA A 58 -1.36 3.55 -8.04
CA ALA A 58 -2.72 3.74 -8.51
C ALA A 58 -2.91 3.03 -9.85
N ASN A 59 -3.75 2.01 -9.88
CA ASN A 59 -4.21 1.41 -11.14
C ASN A 59 -5.44 2.21 -11.62
N ARG A 60 -5.29 2.96 -12.71
CA ARG A 60 -6.38 3.78 -13.27
C ARG A 60 -7.40 2.99 -14.04
N ASN A 61 -7.12 1.74 -14.40
CA ASN A 61 -8.10 0.89 -15.04
C ASN A 61 -9.32 0.67 -14.13
N ARG A 62 -10.51 0.57 -14.70
CA ARG A 62 -11.72 0.25 -13.93
C ARG A 62 -11.98 -1.25 -13.82
N LYS A 63 -11.36 -2.06 -14.71
CA LYS A 63 -11.59 -3.51 -14.77
C LYS A 63 -10.31 -4.32 -14.98
N GLU A 64 -9.27 -3.73 -15.58
CA GLU A 64 -8.06 -4.45 -15.94
C GLU A 64 -7.09 -4.51 -14.77
N ILE A 65 -6.78 -5.72 -14.35
CA ILE A 65 -5.61 -6.01 -13.52
C ILE A 65 -4.40 -5.99 -14.42
N VAL A 66 -3.34 -5.31 -14.02
CA VAL A 66 -2.13 -5.15 -14.82
C VAL A 66 -0.99 -5.90 -14.15
N ASP A 67 -0.30 -6.75 -14.90
CA ASP A 67 0.92 -7.43 -14.47
C ASP A 67 2.12 -6.84 -15.21
N ILE A 68 3.11 -6.36 -14.46
CA ILE A 68 4.35 -5.78 -14.99
C ILE A 68 5.52 -6.46 -14.26
N PRO A 69 6.17 -7.44 -14.88
CA PRO A 69 7.33 -8.11 -14.29
C PRO A 69 8.46 -7.15 -13.92
N LEU A 70 9.27 -7.55 -12.95
CA LEU A 70 10.52 -6.85 -12.64
C LEU A 70 11.41 -6.77 -13.88
N GLY A 71 12.08 -5.63 -14.08
CA GLY A 71 12.94 -5.38 -15.22
C GLY A 71 12.71 -4.00 -15.84
N PRO A 72 12.93 -3.82 -17.14
CA PRO A 72 12.99 -2.49 -17.75
C PRO A 72 11.69 -1.68 -17.70
N ASN A 73 10.58 -2.34 -17.38
CA ASN A 73 9.26 -1.69 -17.24
C ASN A 73 8.79 -1.53 -15.79
N ASN A 74 9.52 -2.08 -14.81
CA ASN A 74 9.19 -2.01 -13.40
C ASN A 74 10.47 -2.20 -12.58
N PHE A 75 11.09 -1.11 -12.17
CA PHE A 75 12.39 -1.15 -11.50
C PHE A 75 12.57 -0.01 -10.51
N ILE A 76 13.52 -0.20 -9.58
CA ILE A 76 13.92 0.78 -8.58
C ILE A 76 15.39 1.15 -8.79
N GLU A 77 15.67 2.42 -8.63
CA GLU A 77 17.04 2.96 -8.58
C GLU A 77 17.30 3.61 -7.21
N PRO A 78 18.50 3.44 -6.62
CA PRO A 78 19.62 2.59 -7.07
C PRO A 78 19.28 1.09 -7.07
N ALA A 79 19.95 0.33 -7.94
CA ALA A 79 19.66 -1.09 -8.19
C ALA A 79 19.74 -2.01 -6.96
N GLN A 80 20.43 -1.61 -5.91
CA GLN A 80 20.50 -2.36 -4.65
C GLN A 80 19.16 -2.45 -3.91
N PHE A 81 18.21 -1.57 -4.22
CA PHE A 81 16.85 -1.56 -3.67
C PHE A 81 15.83 -2.20 -4.62
N ASP A 82 16.27 -2.58 -5.83
CA ASP A 82 15.40 -3.20 -6.83
C ASP A 82 14.96 -4.62 -6.41
N GLY A 83 13.74 -4.98 -6.77
CA GLY A 83 13.16 -6.29 -6.47
C GLY A 83 12.16 -6.33 -5.31
N ALA A 84 11.99 -5.23 -4.57
CA ALA A 84 11.00 -5.13 -3.50
C ALA A 84 9.59 -4.77 -3.99
N GLN A 85 9.47 -4.17 -5.15
CA GLN A 85 8.21 -3.67 -5.71
C GLN A 85 7.29 -4.79 -6.21
N PRO A 86 5.96 -4.55 -6.23
CA PRO A 86 5.00 -5.51 -6.77
C PRO A 86 5.13 -5.67 -8.29
N THR A 87 4.73 -6.85 -8.79
CA THR A 87 4.54 -7.11 -10.22
C THR A 87 3.07 -7.20 -10.62
N HIS A 88 2.16 -7.23 -9.63
CA HIS A 88 0.73 -7.39 -9.80
C HIS A 88 0.00 -6.15 -9.28
N PHE A 89 -0.84 -5.55 -10.11
CA PHE A 89 -1.52 -4.28 -9.85
C PHE A 89 -3.04 -4.45 -9.96
N PRO A 90 -3.71 -4.89 -8.89
CA PRO A 90 -5.15 -5.07 -8.87
C PRO A 90 -5.91 -3.75 -9.03
N VAL A 91 -7.18 -3.87 -9.37
CA VAL A 91 -8.10 -2.73 -9.45
C VAL A 91 -8.74 -2.50 -8.09
N TYR A 92 -8.54 -1.32 -7.53
CA TYR A 92 -9.24 -0.89 -6.34
C TYR A 92 -10.33 0.14 -6.68
N ASN A 93 -11.52 -0.07 -6.11
CA ASN A 93 -12.64 0.87 -6.22
C ASN A 93 -13.18 1.15 -4.81
N ARG A 94 -12.31 1.59 -3.94
CA ARG A 94 -12.65 2.00 -2.57
C ARG A 94 -13.34 3.36 -2.62
N GLY A 95 -14.25 3.60 -1.70
CA GLY A 95 -14.91 4.91 -1.57
C GLY A 95 -13.96 6.00 -1.09
N GLY A 96 -14.38 7.27 -1.24
CA GLY A 96 -13.69 8.41 -0.70
C GLY A 96 -12.37 8.77 -1.41
N PHE A 97 -11.51 9.45 -0.69
CA PHE A 97 -10.25 10.00 -1.21
C PHE A 97 -9.21 8.92 -1.59
N ILE A 98 -9.25 7.76 -0.93
CA ILE A 98 -8.32 6.66 -1.24
C ILE A 98 -8.60 6.08 -2.63
N GLY A 99 -9.89 5.95 -2.99
CA GLY A 99 -10.33 5.60 -4.35
C GLY A 99 -9.62 4.39 -4.94
N ILE A 100 -8.71 4.66 -5.85
CA ILE A 100 -7.96 3.67 -6.63
C ILE A 100 -6.56 3.39 -6.08
N ASN A 101 -6.16 4.08 -5.02
CA ASN A 101 -4.79 4.00 -4.53
C ASN A 101 -4.59 2.77 -3.63
N GLU A 102 -3.53 2.02 -3.88
CA GLU A 102 -2.96 1.10 -2.92
C GLU A 102 -1.81 1.77 -2.21
N ARG A 103 -1.96 2.04 -0.92
CA ARG A 103 -0.93 2.69 -0.12
C ARG A 103 -0.08 1.66 0.60
N GLY A 104 1.22 1.93 0.70
CA GLY A 104 2.17 1.05 1.39
C GLY A 104 2.21 -0.35 0.80
N ALA A 105 2.18 -0.46 -0.53
CA ALA A 105 2.29 -1.74 -1.22
C ALA A 105 3.60 -2.46 -0.90
N PHE A 106 4.66 -1.70 -0.69
CA PHE A 106 5.96 -2.18 -0.23
C PHE A 106 6.74 -1.04 0.42
N ALA A 107 7.85 -1.39 1.05
CA ALA A 107 8.79 -0.42 1.61
C ALA A 107 10.23 -0.80 1.29
N VAL A 108 11.11 0.19 1.37
CA VAL A 108 12.55 0.05 1.18
C VAL A 108 13.23 0.74 2.34
N THR A 109 14.11 0.04 3.06
CA THR A 109 14.94 0.65 4.11
C THR A 109 16.30 1.06 3.55
N VAL A 110 16.57 2.35 3.65
CA VAL A 110 17.83 2.96 3.27
C VAL A 110 18.73 3.03 4.50
N PRO A 111 19.91 2.41 4.50
CA PRO A 111 20.83 2.41 5.62
C PRO A 111 21.23 3.81 6.07
N ALA A 112 21.63 3.96 7.34
CA ALA A 112 21.96 5.25 7.95
C ALA A 112 23.07 6.01 7.21
N ASP A 113 24.07 5.31 6.71
CA ASP A 113 25.18 5.87 5.92
C ASP A 113 24.77 6.35 4.52
N MET A 114 23.57 5.96 4.09
CA MET A 114 22.94 6.34 2.82
C MET A 114 21.63 7.13 3.01
N ALA A 115 21.30 7.60 4.20
CA ALA A 115 20.00 8.19 4.53
C ALA A 115 19.56 9.36 3.61
N GLY A 116 20.50 10.03 2.94
CA GLY A 116 20.22 11.07 1.95
C GLY A 116 19.94 10.55 0.53
N THR A 117 19.98 9.24 0.32
CA THR A 117 19.76 8.64 -1.01
C THR A 117 18.30 8.75 -1.43
N GLU A 118 18.09 9.23 -2.65
CA GLU A 118 16.78 9.17 -3.29
C GLU A 118 16.55 7.75 -3.84
N VAL A 119 15.40 7.18 -3.54
CA VAL A 119 14.96 5.89 -4.10
C VAL A 119 13.86 6.17 -5.13
N VAL A 120 14.11 5.83 -6.39
CA VAL A 120 13.18 6.15 -7.49
C VAL A 120 12.56 4.87 -8.01
N TRP A 121 11.24 4.77 -7.91
CA TRP A 121 10.48 3.68 -8.51
C TRP A 121 9.90 4.11 -9.85
N THR A 122 10.19 3.34 -10.91
CA THR A 122 9.73 3.59 -12.28
C THR A 122 8.82 2.47 -12.76
N ILE A 123 7.68 2.85 -13.32
CA ILE A 123 6.72 1.97 -14.02
C ILE A 123 6.51 2.46 -15.43
N LYS A 124 6.57 1.52 -16.42
CA LYS A 124 6.24 1.79 -17.82
C LYS A 124 5.11 0.88 -18.25
N ASN A 125 3.97 1.45 -18.56
CA ASN A 125 2.83 0.71 -19.11
C ASN A 125 1.89 1.62 -19.90
N ALA A 126 1.05 1.06 -20.74
CA ALA A 126 0.05 1.75 -21.56
C ALA A 126 0.63 2.93 -22.38
N GLY A 127 1.91 2.87 -22.77
CA GLY A 127 2.60 3.93 -23.50
C GLY A 127 3.12 5.08 -22.64
N TYR A 128 3.04 4.97 -21.31
CA TYR A 128 3.51 5.96 -20.36
C TYR A 128 4.70 5.43 -19.56
N GLU A 129 5.53 6.34 -19.11
CA GLU A 129 6.61 6.10 -18.17
C GLU A 129 6.47 7.07 -16.99
N TYR A 130 6.36 6.53 -15.78
CA TYR A 130 6.24 7.31 -14.55
C TYR A 130 7.27 6.89 -13.55
N SER A 131 7.96 7.87 -12.98
CA SER A 131 8.93 7.68 -11.92
C SER A 131 8.50 8.50 -10.70
N VAL A 132 8.56 7.91 -9.52
CA VAL A 132 8.33 8.61 -8.28
C VAL A 132 9.55 8.54 -7.38
N PRO A 133 10.12 9.68 -6.98
CA PRO A 133 11.23 9.72 -6.05
C PRO A 133 10.73 9.59 -4.59
N GLY A 134 11.31 8.68 -3.82
CA GLY A 134 11.22 8.63 -2.37
C GLY A 134 12.37 9.42 -1.75
N ARG A 135 12.05 10.33 -0.83
CA ARG A 135 13.02 11.18 -0.11
C ARG A 135 12.63 11.31 1.34
N ALA A 136 13.58 11.09 2.25
CA ALA A 136 13.40 11.26 3.68
C ALA A 136 13.81 12.67 4.16
N THR A 137 13.46 13.71 3.40
CA THR A 137 13.88 15.10 3.69
C THR A 137 12.71 16.03 4.01
N SER A 138 11.49 15.62 3.73
CA SER A 138 10.30 16.42 3.96
C SER A 138 9.48 15.87 5.12
N THR A 139 9.27 16.68 6.14
CA THR A 139 8.40 16.35 7.27
C THR A 139 6.94 16.18 6.87
N THR A 140 6.55 16.74 5.72
CA THR A 140 5.20 16.53 5.15
C THR A 140 4.95 15.07 4.78
N TYR A 141 5.99 14.33 4.40
CA TYR A 141 5.92 12.92 4.06
C TYR A 141 6.38 11.99 5.19
N GLU A 142 6.72 12.53 6.36
CA GLU A 142 7.02 11.70 7.53
C GLU A 142 5.75 11.03 8.03
N MET A 143 5.78 9.70 8.14
CA MET A 143 4.62 8.91 8.54
C MET A 143 4.23 9.19 9.98
N SER A 144 2.94 9.32 10.22
CA SER A 144 2.37 9.49 11.56
C SER A 144 1.98 8.14 12.15
N ASP A 145 2.24 7.97 13.45
CA ASP A 145 1.69 6.91 14.27
C ASP A 145 1.55 7.40 15.72
N GLY A 146 1.00 6.56 16.59
CA GLY A 146 0.82 6.91 18.00
C GLY A 146 0.01 8.19 18.19
N GLU A 147 0.54 9.15 18.89
CA GLU A 147 -0.15 10.40 19.24
C GLU A 147 -0.68 11.13 18.00
N ARG A 148 0.13 11.25 16.94
CA ARG A 148 -0.25 11.91 15.68
C ARG A 148 -1.32 11.15 14.89
N ALA A 149 -1.53 9.88 15.21
CA ALA A 149 -2.56 9.01 14.62
C ALA A 149 -3.64 8.62 15.65
N LEU A 150 -3.90 9.47 16.63
CA LEU A 150 -4.93 9.28 17.66
C LEU A 150 -4.77 7.97 18.44
N GLY A 151 -3.54 7.66 18.80
CA GLY A 151 -3.17 6.45 19.53
C GLY A 151 -3.10 5.19 18.67
N THR A 152 -3.30 5.30 17.36
CA THR A 152 -3.23 4.15 16.44
C THR A 152 -1.78 3.84 16.10
N LEU A 153 -1.41 2.57 16.16
CA LEU A 153 -0.12 2.03 15.73
C LEU A 153 -0.31 1.02 14.61
N ALA A 154 0.73 0.81 13.81
CA ALA A 154 0.71 -0.24 12.82
C ALA A 154 0.47 -1.61 13.48
N PRO A 155 -0.45 -2.46 12.97
CA PRO A 155 -0.70 -3.76 13.52
C PRO A 155 0.57 -4.62 13.56
N ALA A 156 0.75 -5.44 14.59
CA ALA A 156 1.81 -6.43 14.60
C ALA A 156 1.39 -7.66 13.78
N ILE A 157 2.35 -8.30 13.14
CA ILE A 157 2.16 -9.55 12.40
C ILE A 157 3.31 -10.50 12.76
N ARG A 158 2.99 -11.78 12.96
CA ARG A 158 3.95 -12.88 13.10
C ARG A 158 3.41 -14.12 12.42
N PHE A 159 4.29 -15.01 11.98
CA PHE A 159 3.87 -16.23 11.29
C PHE A 159 3.70 -17.43 12.23
N GLU A 160 4.36 -17.42 13.37
CA GLU A 160 4.26 -18.46 14.39
C GLU A 160 3.64 -17.88 15.66
N ARG A 161 2.95 -18.73 16.44
CA ARG A 161 2.26 -18.32 17.66
C ARG A 161 3.16 -17.55 18.64
N ASP A 162 4.39 -17.96 18.78
CA ASP A 162 5.38 -17.38 19.69
C ASP A 162 6.64 -16.93 18.95
N GLY A 163 6.53 -16.73 17.63
CA GLY A 163 7.61 -16.30 16.77
C GLY A 163 7.86 -14.79 16.79
N PRO A 164 8.88 -14.33 16.05
CA PRO A 164 9.19 -12.92 15.96
C PRO A 164 8.02 -12.15 15.30
N GLU A 165 7.75 -10.98 15.84
CA GLU A 165 6.77 -10.06 15.24
C GLU A 165 7.43 -9.07 14.28
N SER A 166 6.61 -8.46 13.42
CA SER A 166 7.06 -7.36 12.57
C SER A 166 7.38 -6.14 13.43
N THR A 167 8.59 -5.64 13.29
CA THR A 167 9.06 -4.41 13.94
C THR A 167 9.41 -3.33 12.93
N SER A 168 9.38 -3.64 11.65
CA SER A 168 9.75 -2.78 10.53
C SER A 168 8.56 -2.52 9.61
N ARG A 169 8.51 -1.34 9.01
CA ARG A 169 7.57 -0.99 7.95
C ARG A 169 7.81 -1.74 6.64
N GLU A 170 8.97 -2.34 6.47
CA GLU A 170 9.19 -3.30 5.37
C GLU A 170 8.35 -4.57 5.51
N GLY A 171 7.88 -4.84 6.72
CA GLY A 171 7.11 -6.03 7.02
C GLY A 171 7.98 -7.22 7.42
N ILE A 172 7.33 -8.36 7.57
CA ILE A 172 7.94 -9.63 7.96
C ILE A 172 7.80 -10.64 6.82
N ARG A 173 8.79 -11.53 6.68
CA ARG A 173 8.79 -12.57 5.66
C ARG A 173 8.73 -13.95 6.32
N ALA A 174 7.80 -14.78 5.84
CA ALA A 174 7.71 -16.20 6.23
C ALA A 174 8.80 -17.04 5.59
N ASP A 175 8.97 -18.24 6.12
CA ASP A 175 9.67 -19.31 5.42
C ASP A 175 8.95 -19.65 4.11
N ARG A 176 9.71 -20.20 3.16
CA ARG A 176 9.20 -20.57 1.87
C ARG A 176 8.25 -21.76 1.95
N VAL A 177 7.08 -21.61 1.39
CA VAL A 177 6.09 -22.67 1.22
C VAL A 177 6.25 -23.32 -0.16
N THR A 178 6.05 -24.61 -0.27
CA THR A 178 6.06 -25.34 -1.55
C THR A 178 4.73 -26.06 -1.76
N THR A 179 4.18 -25.93 -2.96
CA THR A 179 2.98 -26.64 -3.42
C THR A 179 3.12 -27.01 -4.89
N SER A 180 2.14 -27.67 -5.47
CA SER A 180 2.06 -27.91 -6.90
C SER A 180 0.80 -27.27 -7.51
N VAL A 181 0.81 -27.12 -8.84
CA VAL A 181 -0.32 -26.57 -9.59
C VAL A 181 -1.61 -27.31 -9.23
N GLY A 182 -2.67 -26.52 -8.97
CA GLY A 182 -4.00 -27.02 -8.59
C GLY A 182 -4.15 -27.53 -7.17
N ASN A 183 -3.06 -27.69 -6.40
CA ASN A 183 -3.15 -28.09 -4.99
C ASN A 183 -3.24 -26.86 -4.10
N PRO A 184 -4.34 -26.70 -3.35
CA PRO A 184 -4.49 -25.55 -2.46
C PRO A 184 -3.51 -25.65 -1.28
N VAL A 185 -2.95 -24.51 -0.89
CA VAL A 185 -2.09 -24.37 0.27
C VAL A 185 -2.67 -23.34 1.24
N THR A 186 -2.62 -23.63 2.54
CA THR A 186 -3.03 -22.68 3.58
C THR A 186 -1.90 -21.70 3.85
N LEU A 187 -2.23 -20.41 3.79
CA LEU A 187 -1.38 -19.30 4.19
C LEU A 187 -1.98 -18.71 5.47
N SER A 188 -1.20 -18.58 6.52
CA SER A 188 -1.69 -18.11 7.81
C SER A 188 -0.71 -17.19 8.50
N ALA A 189 -1.23 -16.36 9.39
CA ALA A 189 -0.46 -15.48 10.27
C ALA A 189 -1.23 -15.19 11.55
N TYR A 190 -0.55 -14.65 12.54
CA TYR A 190 -1.14 -14.04 13.72
C TYR A 190 -1.00 -12.54 13.63
N ILE A 191 -2.08 -11.80 13.92
CA ILE A 191 -2.15 -10.35 13.86
C ILE A 191 -2.62 -9.78 15.19
N GLN A 192 -2.18 -8.55 15.50
CA GLN A 192 -2.53 -7.87 16.73
C GLN A 192 -2.73 -6.37 16.46
N ASP A 193 -3.80 -5.81 17.01
CA ASP A 193 -3.97 -4.35 17.07
C ASP A 193 -3.17 -3.79 18.25
N ARG A 194 -2.21 -2.93 17.97
CA ARG A 194 -1.30 -2.35 18.96
C ARG A 194 -1.70 -0.94 19.40
N GLY A 195 -2.78 -0.41 18.84
CA GLY A 195 -3.19 0.97 19.13
C GLY A 195 -3.68 1.14 20.56
N ASN A 196 -3.20 2.20 21.26
CA ASN A 196 -3.79 2.67 22.50
C ASN A 196 -4.65 3.91 22.22
N ARG A 197 -5.93 3.68 21.91
CA ARG A 197 -6.91 4.73 21.61
C ARG A 197 -7.63 5.24 22.86
N ALA A 198 -7.35 4.65 24.04
CA ALA A 198 -8.00 5.01 25.30
C ALA A 198 -7.71 6.47 25.71
N ASP A 199 -6.52 6.97 25.33
CA ASP A 199 -6.11 8.36 25.61
C ASP A 199 -6.81 9.39 24.71
N TYR A 200 -7.59 8.93 23.71
CA TYR A 200 -8.30 9.77 22.73
C TYR A 200 -9.81 9.44 22.68
N PRO A 201 -10.53 9.45 23.82
CA PRO A 201 -11.89 8.89 23.93
C PRO A 201 -12.93 9.61 23.06
N GLU A 202 -12.75 10.90 22.82
CA GLU A 202 -13.71 11.70 22.03
C GLU A 202 -13.62 11.32 20.53
N GLN A 203 -12.42 11.00 20.06
CA GLN A 203 -12.16 10.64 18.67
C GLN A 203 -12.33 9.15 18.44
N SER A 204 -11.96 8.32 19.41
CA SER A 204 -12.15 6.86 19.32
C SER A 204 -13.62 6.43 19.27
N LYS A 205 -14.53 7.23 19.79
CA LYS A 205 -15.98 7.00 19.67
C LYS A 205 -16.52 7.28 18.27
N LEU A 206 -15.85 8.16 17.51
CA LEU A 206 -16.25 8.56 16.17
C LEU A 206 -15.58 7.71 15.09
N LEU A 207 -14.50 7.06 15.42
CA LEU A 207 -13.64 6.34 14.49
C LEU A 207 -13.57 4.88 14.93
N PHE A 208 -14.38 4.07 14.30
CA PHE A 208 -14.28 2.63 14.39
C PHE A 208 -13.16 2.16 13.45
N TYR A 209 -12.15 1.50 13.99
CA TYR A 209 -10.98 1.00 13.25
C TYR A 209 -10.92 -0.52 13.30
N PRO A 210 -11.73 -1.22 12.49
CA PRO A 210 -11.68 -2.66 12.46
C PRO A 210 -10.35 -3.13 11.87
N LEU A 211 -9.82 -4.21 12.42
CA LEU A 211 -8.74 -4.94 11.76
C LEU A 211 -9.24 -5.51 10.44
N THR A 212 -8.52 -5.20 9.38
CA THR A 212 -8.79 -5.67 8.02
C THR A 212 -7.60 -6.45 7.51
N THR A 213 -7.82 -7.58 6.88
CA THR A 213 -6.79 -8.37 6.21
C THR A 213 -7.06 -8.46 4.72
N ASP A 214 -6.00 -8.36 3.92
CA ASP A 214 -6.06 -8.48 2.46
C ASP A 214 -4.88 -9.33 1.97
N TRP A 215 -5.18 -10.50 1.42
CA TRP A 215 -4.21 -11.39 0.79
C TRP A 215 -4.17 -11.10 -0.70
N VAL A 216 -3.01 -10.73 -1.21
CA VAL A 216 -2.83 -10.37 -2.62
C VAL A 216 -1.51 -10.91 -3.15
N MET A 217 -1.47 -11.27 -4.42
CA MET A 217 -0.19 -11.55 -5.08
C MET A 217 0.65 -10.27 -5.11
N HIS A 218 1.85 -10.34 -4.56
CA HIS A 218 2.82 -9.26 -4.66
C HIS A 218 3.70 -9.42 -5.89
N GLN A 219 4.22 -10.64 -6.07
CA GLN A 219 5.01 -11.02 -7.24
C GLN A 219 4.65 -12.44 -7.67
N GLY A 220 4.63 -12.69 -8.95
CA GLY A 220 4.36 -14.02 -9.49
C GLY A 220 3.93 -13.97 -10.94
N PRO A 221 3.85 -15.12 -11.63
CA PRO A 221 3.42 -15.18 -13.01
C PRO A 221 1.92 -14.92 -13.20
N VAL A 222 1.06 -15.53 -12.38
CA VAL A 222 -0.41 -15.40 -12.44
C VAL A 222 -0.98 -15.39 -11.02
N ALA A 223 -1.90 -14.48 -10.75
CA ALA A 223 -2.53 -14.40 -9.43
C ALA A 223 -3.23 -15.71 -9.06
N PRO A 224 -3.00 -16.24 -7.84
CA PRO A 224 -3.71 -17.43 -7.38
C PRO A 224 -5.16 -17.11 -7.04
N ASP A 225 -6.00 -18.14 -7.05
CA ASP A 225 -7.33 -18.07 -6.46
C ASP A 225 -7.23 -18.17 -4.94
N PHE A 226 -7.75 -17.15 -4.26
CA PHE A 226 -7.86 -17.14 -2.81
C PHE A 226 -9.28 -17.52 -2.39
N GLU A 227 -9.42 -18.45 -1.46
CA GLU A 227 -10.73 -18.78 -0.87
C GLU A 227 -11.34 -17.56 -0.19
N ARG A 228 -10.50 -16.78 0.49
CA ARG A 228 -10.89 -15.53 1.14
C ARG A 228 -9.72 -14.55 1.12
N SER A 229 -9.70 -13.65 0.14
CA SER A 229 -8.62 -12.67 0.01
C SER A 229 -8.78 -11.50 0.98
N LEU A 230 -10.00 -10.98 1.14
CA LEU A 230 -10.30 -9.78 1.92
C LEU A 230 -11.27 -10.09 3.07
N VAL A 231 -10.88 -9.70 4.27
CA VAL A 231 -11.74 -9.69 5.44
C VAL A 231 -11.76 -8.30 6.02
N LEU A 232 -12.95 -7.70 6.02
CA LEU A 232 -13.23 -6.45 6.71
C LEU A 232 -13.71 -6.78 8.12
N ASP A 233 -13.26 -6.05 9.10
CA ASP A 233 -13.82 -6.15 10.45
C ASP A 233 -13.54 -7.51 11.13
N ILE A 234 -12.31 -7.96 11.06
CA ILE A 234 -11.90 -9.30 11.50
C ILE A 234 -12.13 -9.54 13.00
N ASP A 235 -12.06 -8.50 13.79
CA ASP A 235 -12.30 -8.53 15.23
C ASP A 235 -13.77 -8.81 15.59
N ARG A 236 -14.72 -8.51 14.72
CA ARG A 236 -16.15 -8.85 14.91
C ARG A 236 -16.49 -10.27 14.48
N GLU A 237 -15.70 -10.84 13.59
CA GLU A 237 -15.90 -12.19 13.11
C GLU A 237 -15.31 -13.24 14.05
N ALA A 238 -14.41 -12.85 14.96
CA ALA A 238 -13.90 -13.72 15.99
C ALA A 238 -15.03 -14.09 16.97
N GLU A 239 -15.48 -15.34 16.92
CA GLU A 239 -16.61 -15.82 17.74
C GLU A 239 -16.42 -15.49 19.21
N GLY A 240 -17.39 -14.76 19.79
CA GLY A 240 -17.45 -14.47 21.21
C GLY A 240 -16.60 -13.31 21.69
N VAL A 241 -15.92 -12.58 20.81
CA VAL A 241 -15.11 -11.42 21.19
C VAL A 241 -15.89 -10.14 20.91
N THR A 242 -16.36 -9.49 21.95
CA THR A 242 -17.05 -8.21 21.86
C THR A 242 -16.09 -7.02 21.80
N GLN A 243 -14.86 -7.22 22.24
CA GLN A 243 -13.77 -6.25 22.19
C GLN A 243 -12.45 -6.99 22.37
N LEU A 244 -11.56 -6.91 21.37
CA LEU A 244 -10.20 -7.43 21.51
C LEU A 244 -9.38 -6.46 22.37
N GLY A 245 -8.67 -7.00 23.35
CA GLY A 245 -7.63 -6.27 24.06
C GLY A 245 -6.41 -6.05 23.15
N ALA A 246 -5.64 -5.00 23.44
CA ALA A 246 -4.40 -4.72 22.70
C ALA A 246 -3.33 -5.86 22.78
N GLU A 247 -3.53 -6.80 23.69
CA GLU A 247 -2.65 -7.96 23.89
C GLU A 247 -3.10 -9.22 23.13
N ASP A 248 -4.28 -9.19 22.50
CA ASP A 248 -4.85 -10.38 21.86
C ASP A 248 -4.30 -10.57 20.45
N TRP A 249 -3.83 -11.78 20.19
CA TRP A 249 -3.40 -12.21 18.88
C TRP A 249 -4.51 -12.99 18.18
N ILE A 250 -4.85 -12.59 16.97
CA ILE A 250 -5.86 -13.24 16.13
C ILE A 250 -5.16 -14.07 15.08
N HIS A 251 -5.55 -15.35 14.97
CA HIS A 251 -5.11 -16.22 13.88
C HIS A 251 -5.95 -15.93 12.63
N VAL A 252 -5.29 -15.61 11.53
CA VAL A 252 -5.92 -15.35 10.23
C VAL A 252 -5.34 -16.28 9.18
N GLU A 253 -6.18 -16.78 8.28
CA GLU A 253 -5.77 -17.68 7.23
C GLU A 253 -6.56 -17.51 5.94
N THR A 254 -5.99 -17.97 4.84
CA THR A 254 -6.65 -18.17 3.56
C THR A 254 -6.08 -19.42 2.89
N ARG A 255 -6.82 -19.98 1.95
CA ARG A 255 -6.31 -21.02 1.04
C ARG A 255 -6.07 -20.40 -0.33
N ALA A 256 -4.89 -20.68 -0.87
CA ALA A 256 -4.48 -20.22 -2.19
C ALA A 256 -4.28 -21.40 -3.14
N THR A 257 -4.84 -21.31 -4.35
CA THR A 257 -4.67 -22.31 -5.39
C THR A 257 -3.99 -21.65 -6.60
N PHE A 258 -2.88 -22.22 -7.04
CA PHE A 258 -2.05 -21.67 -8.10
C PHE A 258 -2.30 -22.45 -9.39
N SER A 259 -2.50 -21.73 -10.50
CA SER A 259 -2.77 -22.31 -11.82
C SER A 259 -1.51 -22.50 -12.66
N GLU A 260 -0.40 -21.86 -12.30
CA GLU A 260 0.86 -21.93 -13.03
C GLU A 260 2.04 -22.21 -12.11
N PRO A 261 3.05 -22.98 -12.56
CA PRO A 261 4.27 -23.19 -11.81
C PRO A 261 5.12 -21.91 -11.79
N GLY A 262 5.88 -21.72 -10.73
CA GLY A 262 6.77 -20.57 -10.62
C GLY A 262 7.11 -20.18 -9.19
N SER A 263 7.78 -19.05 -9.07
CA SER A 263 8.08 -18.42 -7.79
C SER A 263 7.11 -17.26 -7.57
N TYR A 264 6.50 -17.27 -6.40
CA TYR A 264 5.52 -16.26 -5.99
C TYR A 264 5.95 -15.61 -4.68
N ILE A 265 5.48 -14.39 -4.48
CA ILE A 265 5.43 -13.73 -3.19
C ILE A 265 3.98 -13.32 -2.95
N ILE A 266 3.36 -13.88 -1.94
CA ILE A 266 2.02 -13.50 -1.51
C ILE A 266 2.17 -12.52 -0.36
N ARG A 267 1.46 -11.40 -0.43
CA ARG A 267 1.44 -10.36 0.60
C ARG A 267 0.16 -10.46 1.40
N LEU A 268 0.29 -10.51 2.71
CA LEU A 268 -0.77 -10.19 3.65
C LEU A 268 -0.62 -8.72 4.05
N ARG A 269 -1.63 -7.92 3.80
CA ARG A 269 -1.75 -6.59 4.37
C ARG A 269 -2.72 -6.62 5.53
N VAL A 270 -2.30 -6.06 6.66
CA VAL A 270 -3.15 -5.86 7.83
C VAL A 270 -3.30 -4.37 8.07
N SER A 271 -4.52 -3.90 8.23
CA SER A 271 -4.83 -2.50 8.48
C SER A 271 -5.81 -2.38 9.63
N ASN A 272 -5.57 -1.47 10.53
CA ASN A 272 -6.50 -1.10 11.60
C ASN A 272 -7.06 0.31 11.39
N PHE A 273 -6.86 0.90 10.23
CA PHE A 273 -7.33 2.20 9.83
C PHE A 273 -8.25 2.05 8.64
N ALA A 274 -9.51 1.73 8.90
CA ALA A 274 -10.53 1.67 7.87
C ALA A 274 -11.03 3.05 7.44
N ALA A 275 -10.53 4.11 8.05
CA ALA A 275 -10.93 5.43 7.64
C ALA A 275 -10.55 5.62 6.18
N PRO A 276 -11.52 5.91 5.32
CA PRO A 276 -11.26 6.33 3.96
C PRO A 276 -10.45 7.62 3.95
N ASP A 277 -9.92 8.01 5.04
CA ASP A 277 -9.68 9.34 5.39
C ASP A 277 -8.33 9.53 6.01
N SER A 278 -7.37 9.62 5.16
CA SER A 278 -6.27 10.47 5.48
C SER A 278 -6.68 11.91 5.19
N ARG A 279 -7.54 12.47 5.98
CA ARG A 279 -7.66 13.94 6.06
C ARG A 279 -6.30 14.55 6.39
N PHE A 280 -5.43 13.72 6.88
CA PHE A 280 -4.04 14.00 7.13
C PHE A 280 -3.22 13.10 6.21
N ASP A 281 -2.47 13.65 5.32
CA ASP A 281 -1.73 12.95 4.26
C ASP A 281 -0.70 11.92 4.78
N ASN A 282 -0.43 11.91 6.08
CA ASN A 282 0.61 11.09 6.71
C ASN A 282 0.03 9.88 7.41
N MET A 283 -0.31 8.86 6.67
CA MET A 283 -0.99 7.71 7.22
C MET A 283 -0.09 6.64 7.82
N CYS A 284 -0.43 6.33 9.00
CA CYS A 284 -0.50 5.06 9.66
C CYS A 284 -1.79 4.35 9.20
N CYS A 285 -2.18 3.20 9.34
CA CYS A 285 -1.55 2.20 10.14
C CYS A 285 -1.86 0.88 9.47
N TRP A 286 -0.94 0.40 8.73
CA TRP A 286 -0.96 -0.90 8.12
C TRP A 286 0.40 -1.56 8.28
N SER A 287 0.41 -2.87 8.19
CA SER A 287 1.61 -3.69 8.14
C SER A 287 1.50 -4.69 7.01
N ASN A 288 2.63 -5.06 6.46
CA ASN A 288 2.75 -6.08 5.43
C ASN A 288 3.47 -7.30 5.97
N ALA A 289 3.07 -8.47 5.48
CA ALA A 289 3.81 -9.72 5.64
C ALA A 289 3.88 -10.43 4.29
N TYR A 290 4.97 -11.12 4.03
CA TYR A 290 5.24 -11.74 2.74
C TYR A 290 5.49 -13.24 2.89
N VAL A 291 4.77 -14.04 2.14
CA VAL A 291 4.94 -15.49 2.08
C VAL A 291 5.53 -15.86 0.71
N PRO A 292 6.80 -16.25 0.65
CA PRO A 292 7.38 -16.82 -0.56
C PRO A 292 6.77 -18.20 -0.84
N VAL A 293 6.29 -18.43 -2.07
CA VAL A 293 5.73 -19.72 -2.47
C VAL A 293 6.44 -20.22 -3.72
N THR A 294 6.82 -21.51 -3.72
CA THR A 294 7.28 -22.20 -4.91
C THR A 294 6.18 -23.17 -5.37
N VAL A 295 5.73 -23.00 -6.60
CA VAL A 295 4.73 -23.87 -7.23
C VAL A 295 5.44 -24.74 -8.27
N THR A 296 5.36 -26.03 -8.10
CA THR A 296 5.88 -27.04 -9.04
C THR A 296 4.79 -27.50 -9.98
N GLN A 297 5.16 -28.27 -11.01
CA GLN A 297 4.22 -28.88 -11.96
C GLN A 297 3.27 -29.80 -11.22
#